data_de0c0233591dc0d398f96c22f83d8b7c
#
_entry.id   de0c0233591dc0d398f96c22f83d8b7c
#
_cell.length_a   1.000
_cell.length_b   1.000
_cell.length_c   1.000
_cell.angle_alpha   90.00
_cell.angle_beta   90.00
_cell.angle_gamma   90.00
#
_symmetry.space_group_name_H-M   'P 1'
#
loop_
_entity.id
_entity.type
_entity.pdbx_description
1 polymer ?
#
loop_
_entity_poly.entity_id
_entity_poly.type
_entity_poly.pdbx_seq_one_letter_code
_entity_poly.pdbx_strand_id
1 'polypeptide(L)'
;MTNASLVTLPGTASVEQVVEIIERDGGVIIADFMASDVLVELKAQIDAALDTSSFGHENFFVGTSTRRASRLFARCSRMVDVVMHPLYFGAARKILQKPVDVWFGQERTTVTPQIQIGMTQAIQIHPGQGKQPLHRDDTSFLWRHPNYGREARLQIMLAITEFTEATGATKVIPGSHKWDDERCPQPEETVNAEMAAGSALLFIGSTYHGGGTNTSDTPRTGLTMGIDLGCVRQEENQYLSIPFETLKGLPSEVQRLLGWDAGENFMGWVERGGKMLSPHTFLESEDVLKSLGLVAE
;
A
#
# COMPACT_ATOMS: atom_id res chain seq x y z
N MET A 1 14.13 -17.70 23.98
CA MET A 1 13.20 -16.98 23.12
C MET A 1 13.92 -15.71 22.71
N THR A 2 14.36 -15.59 21.47
CA THR A 2 14.93 -14.34 20.95
C THR A 2 13.79 -13.32 20.96
N ASN A 3 13.99 -12.18 21.64
CA ASN A 3 13.06 -11.07 21.56
C ASN A 3 12.96 -10.69 20.08
N ALA A 4 11.85 -11.04 19.44
CA ALA A 4 11.56 -10.60 18.09
C ALA A 4 11.49 -9.06 18.11
N SER A 5 12.20 -8.41 17.21
CA SER A 5 12.15 -6.95 17.03
C SER A 5 12.08 -6.64 15.55
N LEU A 6 11.42 -5.56 15.18
CA LEU A 6 11.52 -5.01 13.85
C LEU A 6 12.87 -4.33 13.67
N VAL A 7 13.52 -4.62 12.53
CA VAL A 7 14.74 -3.93 12.13
C VAL A 7 14.39 -2.53 11.65
N THR A 8 15.19 -1.54 12.04
CA THR A 8 15.13 -0.17 11.51
C THR A 8 16.36 0.06 10.64
N LEU A 9 16.14 0.44 9.39
CA LEU A 9 17.16 0.86 8.44
C LEU A 9 17.09 2.38 8.24
N PRO A 10 18.21 3.05 7.91
CA PRO A 10 18.17 4.46 7.55
C PRO A 10 17.53 4.66 6.17
N GLY A 11 16.99 5.85 5.88
CA GLY A 11 16.46 6.22 4.57
C GLY A 11 17.47 6.13 3.42
N THR A 12 18.77 6.02 3.74
CA THR A 12 19.88 5.82 2.78
C THR A 12 20.20 4.34 2.50
N ALA A 13 19.43 3.39 3.07
CA ALA A 13 19.62 1.96 2.81
C ALA A 13 19.43 1.62 1.32
N SER A 14 19.98 0.49 0.90
CA SER A 14 19.71 -0.01 -0.45
C SER A 14 18.39 -0.79 -0.52
N VAL A 15 17.80 -0.89 -1.70
CA VAL A 15 16.60 -1.70 -1.94
C VAL A 15 16.86 -3.17 -1.58
N GLU A 16 18.06 -3.67 -1.84
CA GLU A 16 18.49 -5.03 -1.52
C GLU A 16 18.43 -5.30 -0.02
N GLN A 17 18.95 -4.39 0.80
CA GLN A 17 18.89 -4.49 2.27
C GLN A 17 17.44 -4.49 2.77
N VAL A 18 16.59 -3.62 2.20
CA VAL A 18 15.15 -3.57 2.53
C VAL A 18 14.47 -4.88 2.21
N VAL A 19 14.68 -5.42 1.01
CA VAL A 19 14.07 -6.68 0.54
C VAL A 19 14.55 -7.86 1.39
N GLU A 20 15.85 -7.95 1.69
CA GLU A 20 16.40 -9.01 2.53
C GLU A 20 15.73 -9.08 3.90
N ILE A 21 15.55 -7.92 4.56
CA ILE A 21 14.88 -7.87 5.87
C ILE A 21 13.40 -8.21 5.74
N ILE A 22 12.69 -7.68 4.73
CA ILE A 22 11.28 -8.00 4.50
C ILE A 22 11.08 -9.49 4.25
N GLU A 23 11.89 -10.14 3.42
CA GLU A 23 11.78 -11.59 3.15
C GLU A 23 12.12 -12.43 4.38
N ARG A 24 12.96 -11.94 5.27
CA ARG A 24 13.31 -12.62 6.52
C ARG A 24 12.23 -12.44 7.60
N ASP A 25 11.79 -11.21 7.85
CA ASP A 25 11.01 -10.82 9.02
C ASP A 25 9.55 -10.43 8.68
N GLY A 26 9.21 -10.26 7.41
CA GLY A 26 7.88 -9.82 6.95
C GLY A 26 7.68 -8.32 6.96
N GLY A 27 8.61 -7.55 7.55
CA GLY A 27 8.53 -6.08 7.58
C GLY A 27 9.82 -5.44 8.09
N VAL A 28 9.97 -4.14 7.78
CA VAL A 28 11.14 -3.32 8.16
C VAL A 28 10.70 -1.87 8.36
N ILE A 29 11.28 -1.19 9.34
CA ILE A 29 11.10 0.26 9.51
C ILE A 29 12.21 0.98 8.74
N ILE A 30 11.85 2.00 7.99
CA ILE A 30 12.79 2.91 7.34
C ILE A 30 12.72 4.26 8.07
N ALA A 31 13.77 4.60 8.78
CA ALA A 31 13.89 5.91 9.42
C ALA A 31 14.12 7.00 8.36
N ASP A 32 13.56 8.19 8.61
CA ASP A 32 13.69 9.33 7.70
C ASP A 32 13.32 8.99 6.24
N PHE A 33 12.25 8.19 6.07
CA PHE A 33 11.75 7.78 4.77
C PHE A 33 11.31 8.98 3.93
N MET A 34 10.63 9.96 4.54
CA MET A 34 10.12 11.14 3.85
C MET A 34 10.91 12.39 4.26
N ALA A 35 11.32 13.19 3.29
CA ALA A 35 11.95 14.47 3.54
C ALA A 35 11.00 15.41 4.32
N SER A 36 11.55 16.21 5.24
CA SER A 36 10.76 16.99 6.19
C SER A 36 9.83 18.01 5.52
N ASP A 37 10.26 18.64 4.44
CA ASP A 37 9.45 19.61 3.67
C ASP A 37 8.27 18.91 2.97
N VAL A 38 8.50 17.75 2.37
CA VAL A 38 7.44 16.93 1.75
C VAL A 38 6.47 16.42 2.81
N LEU A 39 6.96 15.99 3.97
CA LEU A 39 6.12 15.54 5.09
C LEU A 39 5.18 16.64 5.60
N VAL A 40 5.67 17.87 5.72
CA VAL A 40 4.84 19.03 6.14
C VAL A 40 3.68 19.27 5.18
N GLU A 41 3.95 19.26 3.87
CA GLU A 41 2.91 19.46 2.86
C GLU A 41 1.94 18.26 2.82
N LEU A 42 2.45 17.04 2.85
CA LEU A 42 1.65 15.81 2.88
C LEU A 42 0.74 15.79 4.10
N LYS A 43 1.26 16.15 5.29
CA LYS A 43 0.48 16.23 6.52
C LYS A 43 -0.67 17.22 6.38
N ALA A 44 -0.42 18.43 5.86
CA ALA A 44 -1.47 19.43 5.67
C ALA A 44 -2.59 18.92 4.72
N GLN A 45 -2.23 18.22 3.65
CA GLN A 45 -3.19 17.64 2.70
C GLN A 45 -3.99 16.49 3.32
N ILE A 46 -3.34 15.65 4.14
CA ILE A 46 -4.00 14.55 4.87
C ILE A 46 -4.95 15.11 5.94
N ASP A 47 -4.52 16.10 6.72
CA ASP A 47 -5.38 16.71 7.73
C ASP A 47 -6.64 17.29 7.09
N ALA A 48 -6.52 18.02 5.97
CA ALA A 48 -7.67 18.53 5.21
C ALA A 48 -8.60 17.41 4.70
N ALA A 49 -8.06 16.27 4.30
CA ALA A 49 -8.85 15.11 3.88
C ALA A 49 -9.59 14.47 5.06
N LEU A 50 -8.94 14.36 6.22
CA LEU A 50 -9.50 13.79 7.45
C LEU A 50 -10.58 14.71 8.06
N ASP A 51 -10.45 16.03 7.95
CA ASP A 51 -11.44 16.98 8.46
C ASP A 51 -12.82 16.84 7.79
N THR A 52 -12.85 16.31 6.57
CA THR A 52 -14.09 15.97 5.85
C THR A 52 -14.63 14.56 6.16
N SER A 53 -13.93 13.79 6.99
CA SER A 53 -14.26 12.39 7.29
C SER A 53 -14.95 12.27 8.65
N SER A 54 -16.00 11.47 8.73
CA SER A 54 -16.62 11.10 10.01
C SER A 54 -15.83 10.04 10.75
N PHE A 55 -16.09 9.93 12.04
CA PHE A 55 -15.62 8.79 12.83
C PHE A 55 -16.26 7.48 12.36
N GLY A 56 -15.59 6.38 12.61
CA GLY A 56 -16.10 5.05 12.32
C GLY A 56 -17.37 4.75 13.15
N HIS A 57 -18.20 3.88 12.63
CA HIS A 57 -19.52 3.58 13.19
C HIS A 57 -19.61 2.17 13.84
N GLU A 58 -18.49 1.44 13.84
CA GLU A 58 -18.42 0.13 14.49
C GLU A 58 -17.04 -0.10 15.10
N ASN A 59 -16.94 -0.99 16.10
CA ASN A 59 -15.73 -1.15 16.91
C ASN A 59 -14.84 -2.32 16.49
N PHE A 60 -15.36 -3.27 15.73
CA PHE A 60 -14.62 -4.51 15.50
C PHE A 60 -13.34 -4.28 14.72
N PHE A 61 -13.40 -3.53 13.62
CA PHE A 61 -12.24 -3.33 12.72
C PHE A 61 -11.94 -1.85 12.44
N VAL A 62 -12.97 -1.05 12.17
CA VAL A 62 -12.81 0.35 11.77
C VAL A 62 -12.46 1.24 12.96
N GLY A 63 -13.11 1.03 14.09
CA GLY A 63 -12.92 1.80 15.32
C GLY A 63 -13.77 3.07 15.40
N THR A 64 -14.55 3.22 16.51
CA THR A 64 -15.46 4.37 16.71
C THR A 64 -14.78 5.70 17.03
N SER A 65 -13.50 5.66 17.44
CA SER A 65 -12.66 6.85 17.65
C SER A 65 -11.56 6.94 16.59
N THR A 66 -11.82 6.43 15.37
CA THR A 66 -10.90 6.48 14.25
C THR A 66 -11.52 7.21 13.07
N ARG A 67 -10.81 8.17 12.49
CA ARG A 67 -11.17 8.78 11.21
C ARG A 67 -10.36 8.14 10.09
N ARG A 68 -10.97 7.98 8.92
CA ARG A 68 -10.32 7.43 7.74
C ARG A 68 -10.65 8.29 6.52
N ALA A 69 -9.64 8.59 5.70
CA ALA A 69 -9.81 9.26 4.43
C ALA A 69 -9.13 8.44 3.32
N SER A 70 -9.86 8.13 2.27
CA SER A 70 -9.36 7.45 1.06
C SER A 70 -9.33 8.41 -0.13
N ARG A 71 -9.09 7.90 -1.34
CA ARG A 71 -8.96 8.69 -2.57
C ARG A 71 -7.76 9.65 -2.51
N LEU A 72 -6.64 9.20 -1.93
CA LEU A 72 -5.55 10.11 -1.59
C LEU A 72 -4.87 10.69 -2.84
N PHE A 73 -4.79 9.96 -3.97
CA PHE A 73 -4.27 10.53 -5.22
C PHE A 73 -5.15 11.66 -5.79
N ALA A 74 -6.42 11.71 -5.42
CA ALA A 74 -7.31 12.83 -5.79
C ALA A 74 -7.25 14.02 -4.82
N ARG A 75 -6.63 13.86 -3.65
CA ARG A 75 -6.65 14.84 -2.56
C ARG A 75 -5.27 15.35 -2.17
N CYS A 76 -4.24 14.53 -2.40
CA CYS A 76 -2.88 14.77 -1.92
C CYS A 76 -1.89 14.64 -3.08
N SER A 77 -1.37 15.76 -3.57
CA SER A 77 -0.39 15.76 -4.67
C SER A 77 0.92 15.04 -4.29
N ARG A 78 1.27 15.05 -3.00
CA ARG A 78 2.48 14.40 -2.46
C ARG A 78 2.39 12.86 -2.40
N MET A 79 1.26 12.28 -2.77
CA MET A 79 1.16 10.81 -2.92
C MET A 79 2.12 10.26 -3.98
N VAL A 80 2.48 11.07 -4.97
CA VAL A 80 3.49 10.71 -5.97
C VAL A 80 4.85 10.46 -5.31
N ASP A 81 5.25 11.31 -4.38
CA ASP A 81 6.53 11.16 -3.65
C ASP A 81 6.53 9.89 -2.79
N VAL A 82 5.39 9.51 -2.23
CA VAL A 82 5.25 8.28 -1.44
C VAL A 82 5.35 7.03 -2.31
N VAL A 83 4.56 6.94 -3.38
CA VAL A 83 4.53 5.72 -4.22
C VAL A 83 5.81 5.53 -5.03
N MET A 84 6.42 6.62 -5.48
CA MET A 84 7.66 6.60 -6.27
C MET A 84 8.92 6.62 -5.42
N HIS A 85 8.79 6.59 -4.08
CA HIS A 85 9.96 6.55 -3.21
C HIS A 85 10.84 5.32 -3.55
N PRO A 86 12.15 5.49 -3.82
CA PRO A 86 13.00 4.42 -4.35
C PRO A 86 12.98 3.13 -3.53
N LEU A 87 12.95 3.23 -2.18
CA LEU A 87 12.94 2.05 -1.31
C LEU A 87 11.61 1.31 -1.36
N TYR A 88 10.47 2.01 -1.38
CA TYR A 88 9.14 1.38 -1.42
C TYR A 88 8.85 0.80 -2.80
N PHE A 89 8.95 1.62 -3.85
CA PHE A 89 8.70 1.18 -5.23
C PHE A 89 9.71 0.11 -5.67
N GLY A 90 11.00 0.30 -5.35
CA GLY A 90 12.04 -0.68 -5.65
C GLY A 90 11.83 -2.03 -4.95
N ALA A 91 11.45 -2.02 -3.65
CA ALA A 91 11.12 -3.23 -2.92
C ALA A 91 9.87 -3.92 -3.50
N ALA A 92 8.81 -3.16 -3.82
CA ALA A 92 7.60 -3.69 -4.45
C ALA A 92 7.92 -4.41 -5.76
N ARG A 93 8.73 -3.82 -6.62
CA ARG A 93 9.16 -4.45 -7.88
C ARG A 93 9.93 -5.75 -7.63
N LYS A 94 10.88 -5.76 -6.71
CA LYS A 94 11.69 -6.96 -6.43
C LYS A 94 10.88 -8.10 -5.79
N ILE A 95 9.94 -7.78 -4.91
CA ILE A 95 9.14 -8.78 -4.19
C ILE A 95 8.00 -9.31 -5.07
N LEU A 96 7.27 -8.42 -5.77
CA LEU A 96 6.04 -8.76 -6.47
C LEU A 96 6.26 -9.09 -7.95
N GLN A 97 7.18 -8.40 -8.63
CA GLN A 97 7.43 -8.60 -10.07
C GLN A 97 8.43 -9.73 -10.35
N LYS A 98 8.37 -10.83 -9.60
CA LYS A 98 9.19 -12.03 -9.89
C LYS A 98 8.74 -12.62 -11.22
N PRO A 99 9.61 -12.65 -12.25
CA PRO A 99 9.26 -13.17 -13.58
C PRO A 99 8.82 -14.64 -13.52
N VAL A 100 7.93 -15.02 -14.42
CA VAL A 100 7.40 -16.40 -14.53
C VAL A 100 7.57 -16.89 -15.95
N ASP A 101 8.15 -18.09 -16.10
CA ASP A 101 8.22 -18.77 -17.38
C ASP A 101 6.89 -19.48 -17.65
N VAL A 102 6.29 -19.17 -18.79
CA VAL A 102 5.03 -19.75 -19.26
C VAL A 102 5.17 -20.31 -20.67
N TRP A 103 4.34 -21.27 -21.02
CA TRP A 103 4.29 -21.84 -22.35
C TRP A 103 3.15 -21.27 -23.16
N PHE A 104 3.46 -20.77 -24.36
CA PHE A 104 2.48 -20.44 -25.41
C PHE A 104 2.66 -21.44 -26.55
N GLY A 105 1.85 -22.49 -26.54
CA GLY A 105 2.06 -23.62 -27.44
C GLY A 105 3.40 -24.34 -27.14
N GLN A 106 4.34 -24.28 -28.07
CA GLN A 106 5.68 -24.87 -27.93
C GLN A 106 6.78 -23.83 -27.60
N GLU A 107 6.42 -22.57 -27.49
CA GLU A 107 7.35 -21.49 -27.14
C GLU A 107 7.29 -21.18 -25.64
N ARG A 108 8.45 -21.14 -25.00
CA ARG A 108 8.60 -20.76 -23.61
C ARG A 108 8.98 -19.30 -23.55
N THR A 109 8.17 -18.51 -22.83
CA THR A 109 8.35 -17.07 -22.69
C THR A 109 8.36 -16.68 -21.22
N THR A 110 9.21 -15.73 -20.85
CA THR A 110 9.21 -15.15 -19.52
C THR A 110 8.28 -13.96 -19.48
N VAL A 111 7.33 -13.95 -18.54
CA VAL A 111 6.37 -12.86 -18.33
C VAL A 111 6.61 -12.23 -16.97
N THR A 112 6.72 -10.91 -16.92
CA THR A 112 6.82 -10.14 -15.68
C THR A 112 5.44 -9.74 -15.21
N PRO A 113 5.03 -10.11 -13.98
CA PRO A 113 3.76 -9.67 -13.42
C PRO A 113 3.67 -8.14 -13.33
N GLN A 114 2.52 -7.58 -13.72
CA GLN A 114 2.22 -6.18 -13.45
C GLN A 114 1.96 -5.97 -11.97
N ILE A 115 2.25 -4.76 -11.48
CA ILE A 115 1.86 -4.30 -10.14
C ILE A 115 0.97 -3.07 -10.26
N GLN A 116 0.16 -2.84 -9.23
CA GLN A 116 -0.80 -1.73 -9.20
C GLN A 116 -0.98 -1.22 -7.76
N ILE A 117 -1.49 0.01 -7.62
CA ILE A 117 -1.92 0.54 -6.34
C ILE A 117 -3.26 -0.10 -5.98
N GLY A 118 -3.29 -0.88 -4.91
CA GLY A 118 -4.49 -1.58 -4.44
C GLY A 118 -5.43 -0.68 -3.66
N MET A 119 -4.88 0.12 -2.75
CA MET A 119 -5.66 1.02 -1.91
C MET A 119 -4.79 2.14 -1.34
N THR A 120 -5.45 3.24 -0.93
CA THR A 120 -4.83 4.35 -0.21
C THR A 120 -5.73 4.78 0.94
N GLN A 121 -5.16 4.99 2.14
CA GLN A 121 -5.95 5.46 3.26
C GLN A 121 -5.09 6.25 4.26
N ALA A 122 -5.56 7.43 4.66
CA ALA A 122 -5.10 8.09 5.87
C ALA A 122 -5.92 7.58 7.05
N ILE A 123 -5.27 7.23 8.15
CA ILE A 123 -5.90 6.67 9.35
C ILE A 123 -5.47 7.51 10.55
N GLN A 124 -6.45 8.13 11.22
CA GLN A 124 -6.22 8.92 12.42
C GLN A 124 -6.92 8.26 13.61
N ILE A 125 -6.12 7.76 14.54
CA ILE A 125 -6.59 7.08 15.75
C ILE A 125 -6.60 8.08 16.89
N HIS A 126 -7.78 8.39 17.42
CA HIS A 126 -7.98 9.33 18.52
C HIS A 126 -7.76 8.67 19.89
N PRO A 127 -7.52 9.50 20.95
CA PRO A 127 -7.44 9.02 22.32
C PRO A 127 -8.63 8.12 22.72
N GLY A 128 -8.33 7.04 23.42
CA GLY A 128 -9.33 6.06 23.87
C GLY A 128 -9.72 5.00 22.85
N GLN A 129 -9.22 5.07 21.60
CA GLN A 129 -9.46 4.00 20.64
C GLN A 129 -8.73 2.73 21.06
N GLY A 130 -9.46 1.62 21.15
CA GLY A 130 -8.92 0.30 21.43
C GLY A 130 -8.12 -0.29 20.27
N LYS A 131 -7.43 -1.40 20.55
CA LYS A 131 -6.63 -2.11 19.55
C LYS A 131 -7.49 -2.69 18.42
N GLN A 132 -6.92 -2.69 17.22
CA GLN A 132 -7.48 -3.42 16.08
C GLN A 132 -7.17 -4.93 16.20
N PRO A 133 -8.07 -5.84 15.76
CA PRO A 133 -7.74 -7.26 15.64
C PRO A 133 -6.51 -7.50 14.77
N LEU A 134 -5.68 -8.47 15.15
CA LEU A 134 -4.57 -8.90 14.32
C LEU A 134 -5.09 -9.53 13.02
N HIS A 135 -4.60 -9.06 11.89
CA HIS A 135 -5.04 -9.49 10.56
C HIS A 135 -3.89 -9.46 9.56
N ARG A 136 -4.12 -10.05 8.42
CA ARG A 136 -3.29 -9.96 7.21
C ARG A 136 -4.04 -9.11 6.19
N ASP A 137 -3.36 -8.19 5.51
CA ASP A 137 -4.00 -7.34 4.49
C ASP A 137 -4.40 -8.10 3.23
N ASP A 138 -3.64 -9.14 2.88
CA ASP A 138 -3.93 -10.00 1.72
C ASP A 138 -5.10 -10.97 1.94
N THR A 139 -5.67 -11.01 3.16
CA THR A 139 -6.95 -11.69 3.43
C THR A 139 -8.07 -11.19 2.50
N SER A 140 -8.01 -9.93 2.07
CA SER A 140 -8.96 -9.36 1.09
C SER A 140 -8.99 -10.14 -0.24
N PHE A 141 -7.92 -10.84 -0.60
CA PHE A 141 -7.83 -11.65 -1.82
C PHE A 141 -8.27 -13.10 -1.64
N LEU A 142 -8.63 -13.51 -0.42
CA LEU A 142 -8.89 -14.91 -0.05
C LEU A 142 -7.71 -15.83 -0.39
N TRP A 143 -6.52 -15.30 -0.24
CA TRP A 143 -5.26 -15.98 -0.56
C TRP A 143 -4.92 -16.99 0.53
N ARG A 144 -4.39 -18.15 0.15
CA ARG A 144 -3.97 -19.16 1.10
C ARG A 144 -2.51 -19.00 1.49
N HIS A 145 -2.19 -19.32 2.75
CA HIS A 145 -0.84 -19.21 3.29
C HIS A 145 -0.28 -20.59 3.68
N PRO A 146 1.02 -20.76 3.58
CA PRO A 146 2.00 -19.80 3.02
C PRO A 146 1.77 -19.61 1.51
N ASN A 147 2.19 -18.44 1.00
CA ASN A 147 1.91 -18.02 -0.40
C ASN A 147 2.71 -18.77 -1.47
N TYR A 148 3.31 -19.89 -1.14
CA TYR A 148 4.09 -20.74 -2.07
C TYR A 148 5.14 -19.95 -2.89
N GLY A 149 5.81 -18.98 -2.22
CA GLY A 149 6.91 -18.18 -2.79
C GLY A 149 6.47 -16.96 -3.60
N ARG A 150 5.18 -16.62 -3.60
CA ARG A 150 4.67 -15.41 -4.26
C ARG A 150 3.81 -14.59 -3.31
N GLU A 151 4.22 -13.34 -3.08
CA GLU A 151 3.44 -12.38 -2.31
C GLU A 151 2.47 -11.62 -3.23
N ALA A 152 1.31 -11.22 -2.68
CA ALA A 152 0.28 -10.51 -3.41
C ALA A 152 0.33 -8.99 -3.20
N ARG A 153 0.89 -8.54 -2.05
CA ARG A 153 0.88 -7.13 -1.61
C ARG A 153 2.17 -6.77 -0.87
N LEU A 154 2.72 -5.59 -1.17
CA LEU A 154 3.64 -4.87 -0.29
C LEU A 154 2.95 -3.62 0.23
N GLN A 155 2.88 -3.50 1.54
CA GLN A 155 2.19 -2.41 2.24
C GLN A 155 3.21 -1.40 2.79
N ILE A 156 2.82 -0.12 2.81
CA ILE A 156 3.49 0.92 3.58
C ILE A 156 2.55 1.45 4.66
N MET A 157 3.09 1.70 5.86
CA MET A 157 2.49 2.54 6.89
C MET A 157 3.46 3.67 7.19
N LEU A 158 3.22 4.85 6.58
CA LEU A 158 4.01 6.05 6.79
C LEU A 158 3.50 6.81 8.03
N ALA A 159 4.38 7.10 8.96
CA ALA A 159 4.07 7.89 10.16
C ALA A 159 3.95 9.38 9.79
N ILE A 160 2.73 9.89 9.75
CA ILE A 160 2.46 11.33 9.58
C ILE A 160 2.67 12.08 10.88
N THR A 161 2.33 11.47 12.01
CA THR A 161 2.74 11.86 13.36
C THR A 161 3.60 10.77 13.97
N GLU A 162 4.26 11.03 15.08
CA GLU A 162 5.05 10.00 15.76
C GLU A 162 4.20 8.80 16.21
N PHE A 163 4.73 7.60 16.05
CA PHE A 163 4.15 6.33 16.50
C PHE A 163 4.92 5.84 17.72
N THR A 164 4.26 5.82 18.87
CA THR A 164 4.76 5.24 20.12
C THR A 164 3.77 4.20 20.63
N GLU A 165 4.17 3.38 21.58
CA GLU A 165 3.24 2.48 22.24
C GLU A 165 2.01 3.23 22.77
N ALA A 166 2.21 4.39 23.42
CA ALA A 166 1.14 5.20 23.97
C ALA A 166 0.17 5.77 22.92
N THR A 167 0.67 6.17 21.76
CA THR A 167 -0.16 6.68 20.66
C THR A 167 -0.83 5.59 19.83
N GLY A 168 -0.57 4.32 20.15
CA GLY A 168 -1.14 3.17 19.44
C GLY A 168 -0.35 2.80 18.18
N ALA A 169 0.97 2.72 18.27
CA ALA A 169 1.81 2.22 17.18
C ALA A 169 1.31 0.90 16.62
N THR A 170 1.51 0.69 15.33
CA THR A 170 1.15 -0.56 14.67
C THR A 170 1.86 -1.73 15.32
N LYS A 171 1.10 -2.74 15.71
CA LYS A 171 1.61 -4.02 16.24
C LYS A 171 1.86 -4.97 15.08
N VAL A 172 3.01 -5.63 15.08
CA VAL A 172 3.44 -6.55 14.01
C VAL A 172 3.93 -7.83 14.65
N ILE A 173 3.67 -8.99 14.03
CA ILE A 173 4.29 -10.26 14.41
C ILE A 173 5.38 -10.59 13.37
N PRO A 174 6.67 -10.35 13.67
CA PRO A 174 7.76 -10.63 12.73
C PRO A 174 7.81 -12.12 12.36
N GLY A 175 8.03 -12.40 11.07
CA GLY A 175 8.10 -13.76 10.55
C GLY A 175 6.74 -14.45 10.33
N SER A 176 5.62 -13.81 10.69
CA SER A 176 4.28 -14.41 10.56
C SER A 176 3.80 -14.57 9.11
N HIS A 177 4.42 -13.90 8.14
CA HIS A 177 4.17 -14.11 6.71
C HIS A 177 4.50 -15.53 6.24
N LYS A 178 5.33 -16.27 7.02
CA LYS A 178 5.70 -17.67 6.73
C LYS A 178 4.74 -18.70 7.33
N TRP A 179 3.75 -18.25 8.13
CA TRP A 179 2.81 -19.14 8.78
C TRP A 179 1.71 -19.60 7.83
N ASP A 180 1.22 -20.82 8.07
CA ASP A 180 -0.02 -21.29 7.45
C ASP A 180 -1.27 -20.63 8.06
N ASP A 181 -2.44 -20.95 7.51
CA ASP A 181 -3.71 -20.38 7.94
C ASP A 181 -4.28 -21.07 9.20
N GLU A 182 -3.66 -22.15 9.68
CA GLU A 182 -4.10 -22.87 10.89
C GLU A 182 -3.56 -22.23 12.17
N ARG A 183 -2.51 -21.43 12.07
CA ARG A 183 -1.89 -20.77 13.22
C ARG A 183 -2.59 -19.45 13.56
N CYS A 184 -3.24 -19.42 14.72
CA CYS A 184 -3.87 -18.22 15.27
C CYS A 184 -2.79 -17.25 15.81
N PRO A 185 -2.78 -15.95 15.38
CA PRO A 185 -1.85 -14.97 15.92
C PRO A 185 -2.20 -14.62 17.37
N GLN A 186 -1.18 -14.49 18.24
CA GLN A 186 -1.36 -14.14 19.64
C GLN A 186 -0.87 -12.71 19.91
N PRO A 187 -1.59 -11.90 20.71
CA PRO A 187 -1.18 -10.52 21.02
C PRO A 187 0.22 -10.43 21.63
N GLU A 188 0.63 -11.43 22.38
CA GLU A 188 1.93 -11.51 23.08
C GLU A 188 3.11 -11.71 22.13
N GLU A 189 2.86 -12.12 20.89
CA GLU A 189 3.87 -12.30 19.84
C GLU A 189 4.17 -10.99 19.10
N THR A 190 3.40 -9.93 19.37
CA THR A 190 3.53 -8.66 18.66
C THR A 190 4.66 -7.81 19.19
N VAL A 191 5.26 -7.05 18.28
CA VAL A 191 6.16 -5.93 18.60
C VAL A 191 5.55 -4.63 18.10
N ASN A 192 5.82 -3.52 18.78
CA ASN A 192 5.36 -2.20 18.35
C ASN A 192 6.28 -1.66 17.26
N ALA A 193 5.72 -1.20 16.16
CA ALA A 193 6.43 -0.43 15.14
C ALA A 193 6.50 1.04 15.58
N GLU A 194 7.35 1.33 16.59
CA GLU A 194 7.60 2.68 17.04
C GLU A 194 8.51 3.40 16.05
N MET A 195 8.12 4.60 15.64
CA MET A 195 8.88 5.37 14.65
C MET A 195 8.53 6.85 14.69
N ALA A 196 9.53 7.67 14.44
CA ALA A 196 9.37 9.12 14.33
C ALA A 196 8.49 9.48 13.11
N ALA A 197 7.87 10.66 13.17
CA ALA A 197 7.17 11.21 11.99
C ALA A 197 8.12 11.28 10.78
N GLY A 198 7.61 10.90 9.60
CA GLY A 198 8.40 10.79 8.38
C GLY A 198 9.09 9.44 8.18
N SER A 199 9.07 8.56 9.17
CA SER A 199 9.53 7.16 9.01
C SER A 199 8.40 6.28 8.49
N ALA A 200 8.75 5.14 7.90
CA ALA A 200 7.77 4.21 7.33
C ALA A 200 8.03 2.77 7.72
N LEU A 201 6.99 2.03 8.08
CA LEU A 201 6.99 0.58 8.14
C LEU A 201 6.61 0.04 6.75
N LEU A 202 7.51 -0.72 6.11
CA LEU A 202 7.23 -1.49 4.91
C LEU A 202 7.03 -2.95 5.31
N PHE A 203 5.95 -3.60 4.86
CA PHE A 203 5.65 -4.98 5.24
C PHE A 203 4.86 -5.73 4.18
N ILE A 204 4.99 -7.04 4.18
CA ILE A 204 4.26 -7.93 3.26
C ILE A 204 2.81 -8.07 3.73
N GLY A 205 1.86 -8.10 2.79
CA GLY A 205 0.43 -8.23 3.09
C GLY A 205 0.05 -9.48 3.90
N SER A 206 0.85 -10.53 3.82
CA SER A 206 0.70 -11.78 4.59
C SER A 206 1.24 -11.69 6.04
N THR A 207 1.84 -10.56 6.45
CA THR A 207 2.32 -10.37 7.82
C THR A 207 1.19 -9.97 8.76
N TYR A 208 1.00 -10.71 9.86
CA TYR A 208 0.02 -10.36 10.89
C TYR A 208 0.38 -9.04 11.57
N HIS A 209 -0.58 -8.13 11.57
CA HIS A 209 -0.44 -6.82 12.19
C HIS A 209 -1.80 -6.25 12.64
N GLY A 210 -1.78 -5.09 13.32
CA GLY A 210 -2.99 -4.37 13.71
C GLY A 210 -2.65 -3.06 14.41
N GLY A 211 -3.58 -2.12 14.45
CA GLY A 211 -3.42 -0.87 15.20
C GLY A 211 -3.36 -1.13 16.71
N GLY A 212 -2.45 -0.46 17.41
CA GLY A 212 -2.37 -0.44 18.87
C GLY A 212 -3.48 0.40 19.50
N THR A 213 -3.63 0.30 20.82
CA THR A 213 -4.53 1.15 21.61
C THR A 213 -3.90 2.54 21.77
N ASN A 214 -4.65 3.60 21.45
CA ASN A 214 -4.21 4.96 21.78
C ASN A 214 -4.62 5.32 23.20
N THR A 215 -3.65 5.28 24.11
CA THR A 215 -3.79 5.66 25.52
C THR A 215 -3.28 7.06 25.81
N SER A 216 -2.76 7.75 24.79
CA SER A 216 -2.26 9.13 24.92
C SER A 216 -3.42 10.14 24.86
N ASP A 217 -3.09 11.40 25.00
CA ASP A 217 -4.01 12.54 24.88
C ASP A 217 -4.06 13.18 23.48
N THR A 218 -3.29 12.64 22.53
CA THR A 218 -3.17 13.18 21.16
C THR A 218 -3.55 12.14 20.11
N PRO A 219 -4.13 12.55 18.97
CA PRO A 219 -4.39 11.63 17.87
C PRO A 219 -3.11 11.21 17.15
N ARG A 220 -3.08 9.96 16.70
CA ARG A 220 -2.01 9.40 15.86
C ARG A 220 -2.48 9.26 14.44
N THR A 221 -1.75 9.86 13.49
CA THR A 221 -2.06 9.84 12.06
C THR A 221 -1.01 9.05 11.29
N GLY A 222 -1.47 8.07 10.51
CA GLY A 222 -0.66 7.32 9.55
C GLY A 222 -1.28 7.34 8.17
N LEU A 223 -0.45 7.17 7.14
CA LEU A 223 -0.86 6.94 5.77
C LEU A 223 -0.50 5.51 5.40
N THR A 224 -1.49 4.74 4.93
CA THR A 224 -1.26 3.40 4.41
C THR A 224 -1.58 3.33 2.92
N MET A 225 -0.79 2.55 2.18
CA MET A 225 -0.97 2.27 0.76
C MET A 225 -0.44 0.89 0.44
N GLY A 226 -1.18 0.10 -0.34
CA GLY A 226 -0.75 -1.20 -0.84
C GLY A 226 -0.36 -1.12 -2.31
N ILE A 227 0.81 -1.66 -2.66
CA ILE A 227 1.14 -2.06 -4.03
C ILE A 227 0.84 -3.55 -4.14
N ASP A 228 -0.03 -3.91 -5.08
CA ASP A 228 -0.54 -5.26 -5.29
C ASP A 228 -0.09 -5.85 -6.62
N LEU A 229 -0.15 -7.17 -6.75
CA LEU A 229 -0.08 -7.82 -8.06
C LEU A 229 -1.24 -7.33 -8.95
N GLY A 230 -0.96 -7.02 -10.20
CA GLY A 230 -1.97 -6.53 -11.15
C GLY A 230 -3.06 -7.54 -11.53
N CYS A 231 -2.91 -8.81 -11.12
CA CYS A 231 -3.92 -9.85 -11.36
C CYS A 231 -4.99 -9.94 -10.25
N VAL A 232 -4.82 -9.23 -9.13
CA VAL A 232 -5.84 -9.12 -8.09
C VAL A 232 -6.68 -7.88 -8.30
N ARG A 233 -7.90 -7.85 -7.73
CA ARG A 233 -8.75 -6.66 -7.80
C ARG A 233 -8.23 -5.60 -6.82
N GLN A 234 -8.17 -4.35 -7.28
CA GLN A 234 -7.90 -3.21 -6.40
C GLN A 234 -8.96 -3.15 -5.27
N GLU A 235 -8.52 -3.02 -4.03
CA GLU A 235 -9.40 -2.88 -2.87
C GLU A 235 -10.12 -1.51 -2.89
N GLU A 236 -9.42 -0.44 -3.24
CA GLU A 236 -10.00 0.85 -3.59
C GLU A 236 -10.12 0.97 -5.11
N ASN A 237 -11.32 1.17 -5.64
CA ASN A 237 -11.53 1.34 -7.06
C ASN A 237 -10.90 2.64 -7.56
N GLN A 238 -9.66 2.59 -8.04
CA GLN A 238 -8.90 3.77 -8.46
C GLN A 238 -9.51 4.48 -9.68
N TYR A 239 -10.18 3.75 -10.57
CA TYR A 239 -10.85 4.34 -11.74
C TYR A 239 -11.99 5.28 -11.36
N LEU A 240 -12.71 4.98 -10.26
CA LEU A 240 -13.81 5.81 -9.75
C LEU A 240 -13.34 6.80 -8.69
N SER A 241 -12.25 6.50 -7.98
CA SER A 241 -11.73 7.33 -6.89
C SER A 241 -11.01 8.58 -7.38
N ILE A 242 -10.39 8.51 -8.57
CA ILE A 242 -9.55 9.58 -9.09
C ILE A 242 -10.25 10.25 -10.28
N PRO A 243 -10.54 11.57 -10.22
CA PRO A 243 -11.05 12.31 -11.37
C PRO A 243 -10.08 12.20 -12.55
N PHE A 244 -10.63 12.06 -13.76
CA PHE A 244 -9.84 11.84 -14.96
C PHE A 244 -8.82 12.96 -15.22
N GLU A 245 -9.19 14.22 -14.99
CA GLU A 245 -8.26 15.35 -15.13
C GLU A 245 -7.10 15.31 -14.13
N THR A 246 -7.35 14.83 -12.91
CA THR A 246 -6.27 14.58 -11.94
C THR A 246 -5.33 13.48 -12.44
N LEU A 247 -5.90 12.38 -12.95
CA LEU A 247 -5.13 11.27 -13.51
C LEU A 247 -4.19 11.74 -14.64
N LYS A 248 -4.71 12.53 -15.58
CA LYS A 248 -3.91 13.07 -16.71
C LYS A 248 -2.70 13.88 -16.25
N GLY A 249 -2.83 14.58 -15.12
CA GLY A 249 -1.75 15.37 -14.53
C GLY A 249 -0.68 14.57 -13.78
N LEU A 250 -0.92 13.27 -13.53
CA LEU A 250 0.03 12.41 -12.81
C LEU A 250 1.15 11.92 -13.75
N PRO A 251 2.35 11.60 -13.21
CA PRO A 251 3.41 10.96 -13.98
C PRO A 251 2.92 9.64 -14.61
N SER A 252 3.41 9.34 -15.82
CA SER A 252 3.03 8.15 -16.59
C SER A 252 3.14 6.85 -15.80
N GLU A 253 4.22 6.67 -15.02
CA GLU A 253 4.39 5.47 -14.18
C GLU A 253 3.31 5.36 -13.10
N VAL A 254 2.90 6.48 -12.49
CA VAL A 254 1.83 6.51 -11.49
C VAL A 254 0.48 6.18 -12.15
N GLN A 255 0.22 6.69 -13.35
CA GLN A 255 -0.98 6.34 -14.13
C GLN A 255 -1.04 4.83 -14.37
N ARG A 256 0.08 4.20 -14.74
CA ARG A 256 0.19 2.74 -14.91
C ARG A 256 -0.10 2.00 -13.61
N LEU A 257 0.50 2.44 -12.51
CA LEU A 257 0.26 1.87 -11.18
C LEU A 257 -1.20 2.02 -10.71
N LEU A 258 -1.92 3.03 -11.15
CA LEU A 258 -3.35 3.21 -10.87
C LEU A 258 -4.26 2.29 -11.70
N GLY A 259 -3.68 1.40 -12.52
CA GLY A 259 -4.37 0.40 -13.32
C GLY A 259 -4.54 0.78 -14.79
N TRP A 260 -4.00 1.93 -15.22
CA TRP A 260 -4.07 2.36 -16.62
C TRP A 260 -2.95 1.73 -17.47
N ASP A 261 -2.77 0.43 -17.31
CA ASP A 261 -1.85 -0.39 -18.09
C ASP A 261 -2.34 -1.83 -18.16
N ALA A 262 -2.10 -2.51 -19.27
CA ALA A 262 -2.44 -3.93 -19.41
C ALA A 262 -1.28 -4.86 -19.01
N GLY A 263 -0.05 -4.34 -18.94
CA GLY A 263 1.15 -5.11 -18.62
C GLY A 263 1.43 -6.26 -19.62
N GLU A 264 2.49 -7.01 -19.35
CA GLU A 264 2.85 -8.18 -20.17
C GLU A 264 1.89 -9.37 -20.00
N ASN A 265 1.13 -9.39 -18.91
CA ASN A 265 0.15 -10.45 -18.59
C ASN A 265 -1.27 -10.15 -19.10
N PHE A 266 -1.45 -9.09 -19.87
CA PHE A 266 -2.71 -8.70 -20.53
C PHE A 266 -3.90 -8.50 -19.59
N MET A 267 -3.67 -8.06 -18.36
CA MET A 267 -4.75 -7.75 -17.41
C MET A 267 -5.18 -6.30 -17.55
N GLY A 268 -6.49 -6.06 -17.77
CA GLY A 268 -7.05 -4.71 -17.84
C GLY A 268 -7.01 -4.07 -19.24
N TRP A 269 -6.80 -4.85 -20.30
CA TRP A 269 -6.86 -4.35 -21.67
C TRP A 269 -8.24 -3.80 -22.04
N VAL A 270 -8.28 -2.92 -23.01
CA VAL A 270 -9.50 -2.36 -23.60
C VAL A 270 -9.57 -2.72 -25.09
N GLU A 271 -10.70 -3.23 -25.54
CA GLU A 271 -10.94 -3.47 -26.97
C GLU A 271 -11.30 -2.15 -27.67
N ARG A 272 -10.65 -1.89 -28.80
CA ARG A 272 -11.03 -0.81 -29.71
C ARG A 272 -10.68 -1.14 -31.16
N GLY A 273 -11.67 -1.03 -32.04
CA GLY A 273 -11.49 -1.31 -33.45
C GLY A 273 -10.99 -2.73 -33.74
N GLY A 274 -11.42 -3.71 -32.96
CA GLY A 274 -11.00 -5.11 -33.07
C GLY A 274 -9.60 -5.41 -32.49
N LYS A 275 -8.98 -4.46 -31.76
CA LYS A 275 -7.66 -4.62 -31.15
C LYS A 275 -7.74 -4.50 -29.63
N MET A 276 -7.01 -5.38 -28.92
CA MET A 276 -6.77 -5.26 -27.49
C MET A 276 -5.62 -4.26 -27.28
N LEU A 277 -5.88 -3.20 -26.54
CA LEU A 277 -4.93 -2.11 -26.30
C LEU A 277 -4.73 -1.91 -24.79
N SER A 278 -3.53 -1.48 -24.41
CA SER A 278 -3.30 -1.00 -23.04
C SER A 278 -4.06 0.31 -22.83
N PRO A 279 -4.77 0.47 -21.70
CA PRO A 279 -5.48 1.71 -21.35
C PRO A 279 -4.58 2.94 -21.40
N HIS A 280 -3.29 2.80 -21.14
CA HIS A 280 -2.32 3.90 -21.18
C HIS A 280 -2.27 4.60 -22.55
N THR A 281 -2.46 3.86 -23.65
CA THR A 281 -2.47 4.43 -25.00
C THR A 281 -3.61 5.44 -25.21
N PHE A 282 -4.66 5.39 -24.39
CA PHE A 282 -5.77 6.33 -24.47
C PHE A 282 -5.46 7.67 -23.79
N LEU A 283 -4.56 7.68 -22.80
CA LEU A 283 -4.12 8.90 -22.12
C LEU A 283 -3.22 9.77 -23.01
N GLU A 284 -2.63 9.19 -24.05
CA GLU A 284 -1.74 9.86 -25.01
C GLU A 284 -2.48 10.54 -26.17
N SER A 285 -3.81 10.28 -26.36
CA SER A 285 -4.61 10.76 -27.47
C SER A 285 -5.90 11.41 -27.02
N GLU A 286 -6.01 12.73 -27.17
CA GLU A 286 -7.20 13.50 -26.82
C GLU A 286 -8.44 13.09 -27.65
N ASP A 287 -8.25 12.78 -28.94
CA ASP A 287 -9.32 12.31 -29.81
C ASP A 287 -9.92 10.99 -29.36
N VAL A 288 -9.08 10.12 -28.80
CA VAL A 288 -9.49 8.86 -28.22
C VAL A 288 -10.30 9.08 -26.97
N LEU A 289 -9.89 9.99 -26.10
CA LEU A 289 -10.60 10.33 -24.86
C LEU A 289 -11.98 10.92 -25.13
N LYS A 290 -12.10 11.82 -26.12
CA LYS A 290 -13.39 12.38 -26.59
C LYS A 290 -14.32 11.26 -27.09
N SER A 291 -13.81 10.35 -27.89
CA SER A 291 -14.61 9.23 -28.42
C SER A 291 -15.06 8.22 -27.36
N LEU A 292 -14.45 8.22 -26.17
CA LEU A 292 -14.84 7.42 -25.01
C LEU A 292 -15.78 8.18 -24.05
N GLY A 293 -16.06 9.47 -24.32
CA GLY A 293 -16.83 10.32 -23.44
C GLY A 293 -16.13 10.63 -22.11
N LEU A 294 -14.80 10.50 -22.06
CA LEU A 294 -14.00 10.74 -20.87
C LEU A 294 -13.58 12.21 -20.74
N VAL A 295 -13.65 12.97 -21.82
CA VAL A 295 -13.46 14.43 -21.87
C VAL A 295 -14.53 15.05 -22.74
N ALA A 296 -14.83 16.35 -22.53
CA ALA A 296 -15.79 17.09 -23.35
C ALA A 296 -15.32 17.20 -24.81
N GLU A 297 -16.26 17.32 -25.74
CA GLU A 297 -15.98 17.56 -27.16
C GLU A 297 -15.29 18.91 -27.39
#